data_c98020151271b007568319616c91bb11
#
_entry.id   c98020151271b007568319616c91bb11
#
_cell.length_a   1.000
_cell.length_b   1.000
_cell.length_c   1.000
_cell.angle_alpha   90.00
_cell.angle_beta   90.00
_cell.angle_gamma   90.00
#
_symmetry.space_group_name_H-M   'P 1'
#
loop_
_entity.id
_entity.type
_entity.pdbx_description
1 polymer ?
#
loop_
_entity_poly.entity_id
_entity_poly.type
_entity_poly.pdbx_seq_one_letter_code
_entity_poly.pdbx_strand_id
1 'polypeptide(L)'
;MNIYDFTVKNTKKEDVPMADYKGKVLLIVNTATGCGFTPQYDGLSELYDKYRDRGFEVLDFPCNQFLGQAPGTDEEVAQFCKINFGTKFQTFAKINVNGKEAEPLFTYLKENAPDDLENPEFSDFKKKMKSFLQTLSGKDIKWNFTKFLVDRDGRVVGRFAPSVKPGDLEEHILKLL
;
A
#
# COMPACT_ATOMS: atom_id res chain seq x y z
N MET A 1 -17.21 1.80 -12.74
CA MET A 1 -16.73 1.84 -11.36
C MET A 1 -15.40 2.58 -11.34
N ASN A 2 -15.18 3.43 -10.36
CA ASN A 2 -13.99 4.25 -10.22
C ASN A 2 -13.47 4.09 -8.78
N ILE A 3 -12.19 4.42 -8.54
CA ILE A 3 -11.60 4.34 -7.21
C ILE A 3 -12.38 5.17 -6.16
N TYR A 4 -12.99 6.26 -6.59
CA TYR A 4 -13.74 7.17 -5.71
C TYR A 4 -15.10 6.63 -5.28
N ASP A 5 -15.54 5.48 -5.82
CA ASP A 5 -16.79 4.82 -5.42
C ASP A 5 -16.62 3.97 -4.15
N PHE A 6 -15.39 3.81 -3.66
CA PHE A 6 -15.09 3.01 -2.48
C PHE A 6 -15.02 3.85 -1.22
N THR A 7 -15.35 3.21 -0.09
CA THR A 7 -15.23 3.76 1.26
C THR A 7 -14.40 2.80 2.11
N VAL A 8 -13.45 3.32 2.85
CA VAL A 8 -12.57 2.53 3.74
C VAL A 8 -12.74 2.99 5.18
N LYS A 9 -12.16 2.27 6.13
CA LYS A 9 -12.25 2.60 7.55
C LYS A 9 -10.93 3.15 8.08
N ASN A 10 -11.00 4.22 8.87
CA ASN A 10 -9.85 4.68 9.64
C ASN A 10 -9.66 3.82 10.90
N THR A 11 -8.65 4.13 11.72
CA THR A 11 -8.34 3.37 12.94
C THR A 11 -9.42 3.45 14.01
N LYS A 12 -10.34 4.41 13.92
CA LYS A 12 -11.50 4.55 14.80
C LYS A 12 -12.76 3.87 14.24
N LYS A 13 -12.62 3.12 13.13
CA LYS A 13 -13.70 2.46 12.40
C LYS A 13 -14.72 3.43 11.78
N GLU A 14 -14.33 4.68 11.56
CA GLU A 14 -15.13 5.67 10.87
C GLU A 14 -14.94 5.53 9.36
N ASP A 15 -15.99 5.82 8.59
CA ASP A 15 -15.96 5.78 7.13
C ASP A 15 -15.13 6.92 6.55
N VAL A 16 -14.25 6.58 5.61
CA VAL A 16 -13.48 7.55 4.83
C VAL A 16 -13.74 7.27 3.36
N PRO A 17 -14.53 8.11 2.68
CA PRO A 17 -14.76 7.97 1.25
C PRO A 17 -13.46 8.21 0.45
N MET A 18 -13.16 7.34 -0.49
CA MET A 18 -12.02 7.58 -1.40
C MET A 18 -12.22 8.86 -2.24
N ALA A 19 -13.46 9.31 -2.40
CA ALA A 19 -13.78 10.58 -3.06
C ALA A 19 -13.14 11.80 -2.40
N ASP A 20 -12.77 11.71 -1.11
CA ASP A 20 -12.06 12.78 -0.40
C ASP A 20 -10.67 13.06 -0.99
N TYR A 21 -10.14 12.11 -1.77
CA TYR A 21 -8.81 12.21 -2.39
C TYR A 21 -8.84 12.60 -3.88
N LYS A 22 -10.01 13.02 -4.39
CA LYS A 22 -10.12 13.46 -5.80
C LYS A 22 -9.10 14.54 -6.14
N GLY A 23 -8.48 14.39 -7.31
CA GLY A 23 -7.49 15.35 -7.80
C GLY A 23 -6.09 15.15 -7.25
N LYS A 24 -5.88 14.20 -6.35
CA LYS A 24 -4.56 13.88 -5.80
C LYS A 24 -3.95 12.67 -6.49
N VAL A 25 -2.62 12.64 -6.56
CA VAL A 25 -1.86 11.44 -6.90
C VAL A 25 -1.74 10.60 -5.64
N LEU A 26 -2.13 9.31 -5.70
CA LEU A 26 -2.16 8.44 -4.54
C LEU A 26 -1.14 7.32 -4.68
N LEU A 27 -0.43 7.04 -3.59
CA LEU A 27 0.35 5.82 -3.41
C LEU A 27 -0.34 4.99 -2.33
N ILE A 28 -0.97 3.89 -2.74
CA ILE A 28 -1.73 3.01 -1.85
C ILE A 28 -0.89 1.78 -1.56
N VAL A 29 -0.61 1.53 -0.29
CA VAL A 29 0.35 0.52 0.15
C VAL A 29 -0.28 -0.39 1.20
N ASN A 30 -0.14 -1.70 1.05
CA ASN A 30 -0.43 -2.63 2.13
C ASN A 30 0.85 -2.85 2.95
N THR A 31 0.76 -2.71 4.26
CA THR A 31 1.93 -2.59 5.13
C THR A 31 1.91 -3.56 6.30
N ALA A 32 3.02 -3.62 7.02
CA ALA A 32 3.15 -4.36 8.26
C ALA A 32 4.26 -3.77 9.12
N THR A 33 4.16 -3.98 10.43
CA THR A 33 5.12 -3.44 11.42
C THR A 33 6.27 -4.38 11.72
N GLY A 34 6.14 -5.66 11.39
CA GLY A 34 7.15 -6.71 11.66
C GLY A 34 7.72 -7.38 10.42
N CYS A 35 7.70 -6.70 9.27
CA CYS A 35 8.19 -7.22 8.00
C CYS A 35 9.64 -6.78 7.74
N GLY A 36 10.39 -7.58 6.97
CA GLY A 36 11.72 -7.17 6.52
C GLY A 36 11.73 -5.89 5.68
N PHE A 37 10.59 -5.56 5.05
CA PHE A 37 10.42 -4.32 4.28
C PHE A 37 9.87 -3.14 5.12
N THR A 38 9.58 -3.33 6.40
CA THR A 38 9.06 -2.26 7.27
C THR A 38 9.91 -0.99 7.28
N PRO A 39 11.26 -1.04 7.16
CA PRO A 39 12.07 0.17 6.99
C PRO A 39 11.70 1.05 5.79
N GLN A 40 10.95 0.55 4.82
CA GLN A 40 10.44 1.36 3.71
C GLN A 40 9.51 2.49 4.15
N TYR A 41 8.99 2.45 5.38
CA TYR A 41 8.25 3.59 5.94
C TYR A 41 9.05 4.89 5.92
N ASP A 42 10.36 4.84 6.07
CA ASP A 42 11.21 6.04 5.96
C ASP A 42 11.10 6.67 4.58
N GLY A 43 11.22 5.86 3.54
CA GLY A 43 11.10 6.34 2.15
C GLY A 43 9.69 6.83 1.82
N LEU A 44 8.64 6.17 2.36
CA LEU A 44 7.26 6.64 2.20
C LEU A 44 7.08 8.02 2.86
N SER A 45 7.63 8.22 4.05
CA SER A 45 7.58 9.49 4.77
C SER A 45 8.32 10.60 4.01
N GLU A 46 9.48 10.29 3.44
CA GLU A 46 10.23 11.23 2.62
C GLU A 46 9.45 11.69 1.40
N LEU A 47 8.85 10.77 0.65
CA LEU A 47 8.00 11.09 -0.50
C LEU A 47 6.81 11.95 -0.09
N TYR A 48 6.16 11.59 1.00
CA TYR A 48 5.01 12.33 1.52
C TYR A 48 5.39 13.76 1.89
N ASP A 49 6.43 13.95 2.68
CA ASP A 49 6.89 15.27 3.09
C ASP A 49 7.28 16.14 1.91
N LYS A 50 7.88 15.54 0.89
CA LYS A 50 8.39 16.24 -0.28
C LYS A 50 7.29 16.70 -1.24
N TYR A 51 6.21 15.91 -1.39
CA TYR A 51 5.22 16.12 -2.45
C TYR A 51 3.79 16.36 -1.97
N ARG A 52 3.49 16.28 -0.67
CA ARG A 52 2.13 16.48 -0.18
C ARG A 52 1.52 17.83 -0.56
N ASP A 53 2.34 18.88 -0.56
CA ASP A 53 1.87 20.23 -0.91
C ASP A 53 1.61 20.39 -2.42
N ARG A 54 2.02 19.42 -3.22
CA ARG A 54 1.76 19.34 -4.65
C ARG A 54 0.61 18.41 -5.00
N GLY A 55 -0.14 17.93 -4.00
CA GLY A 55 -1.28 17.03 -4.21
C GLY A 55 -0.93 15.55 -4.25
N PHE A 56 0.12 15.14 -3.55
CA PHE A 56 0.48 13.74 -3.36
C PHE A 56 0.00 13.23 -2.00
N GLU A 57 -0.50 12.00 -1.96
CA GLU A 57 -0.96 11.36 -0.72
C GLU A 57 -0.47 9.92 -0.64
N VAL A 58 -0.14 9.48 0.57
CA VAL A 58 0.17 8.08 0.88
C VAL A 58 -0.97 7.51 1.72
N LEU A 59 -1.55 6.40 1.29
CA LEU A 59 -2.61 5.69 2.00
C LEU A 59 -2.05 4.37 2.52
N ASP A 60 -1.90 4.30 3.82
CA ASP A 60 -1.24 3.19 4.53
C ASP A 60 -2.29 2.22 5.09
N PHE A 61 -2.34 1.00 4.52
CA PHE A 61 -3.29 -0.06 4.92
C PHE A 61 -2.55 -1.25 5.53
N PRO A 62 -2.45 -1.34 6.85
CA PRO A 62 -1.85 -2.52 7.49
C PRO A 62 -2.64 -3.79 7.17
N CYS A 63 -1.92 -4.89 6.97
CA CYS A 63 -2.49 -6.19 6.63
C CYS A 63 -1.73 -7.29 7.36
N ASN A 64 -2.47 -8.20 8.00
CA ASN A 64 -1.89 -9.29 8.79
C ASN A 64 -1.86 -10.64 8.06
N GLN A 65 -2.18 -10.69 6.76
CA GLN A 65 -2.28 -11.93 5.99
C GLN A 65 -0.93 -12.56 5.64
N PHE A 66 0.16 -11.80 5.75
CA PHE A 66 1.48 -12.27 5.36
C PHE A 66 2.28 -12.67 6.61
N LEU A 67 2.03 -13.91 7.06
CA LEU A 67 2.64 -14.53 8.25
C LEU A 67 2.46 -13.74 9.55
N GLY A 68 1.34 -13.02 9.69
CA GLY A 68 1.03 -12.32 10.93
C GLY A 68 2.00 -11.18 11.27
N GLN A 69 2.56 -10.51 10.28
CA GLN A 69 3.59 -9.47 10.49
C GLN A 69 3.04 -8.09 10.85
N ALA A 70 1.72 -7.96 10.99
CA ALA A 70 1.07 -6.74 11.48
C ALA A 70 0.17 -7.06 12.69
N PRO A 71 0.73 -7.56 13.80
CA PRO A 71 -0.07 -7.90 14.99
C PRO A 71 -0.52 -6.64 15.74
N GLY A 72 -1.45 -6.83 16.68
CA GLY A 72 -1.95 -5.75 17.51
C GLY A 72 -3.20 -5.08 16.97
N THR A 73 -3.68 -4.10 17.72
CA THR A 73 -4.85 -3.31 17.35
C THR A 73 -4.51 -2.28 16.27
N ASP A 74 -5.53 -1.73 15.62
CA ASP A 74 -5.33 -0.65 14.63
C ASP A 74 -4.62 0.55 15.23
N GLU A 75 -4.95 0.91 16.47
CA GLU A 75 -4.31 2.02 17.19
C GLU A 75 -2.85 1.74 17.51
N GLU A 76 -2.54 0.51 17.95
CA GLU A 76 -1.16 0.10 18.24
C GLU A 76 -0.29 0.15 16.99
N VAL A 77 -0.81 -0.29 15.86
CA VAL A 77 -0.11 -0.26 14.57
C VAL A 77 0.15 1.20 14.14
N ALA A 78 -0.87 2.06 14.22
CA ALA A 78 -0.72 3.48 13.87
C ALA A 78 0.29 4.19 14.79
N GLN A 79 0.27 3.90 16.09
CA GLN A 79 1.23 4.42 17.06
C GLN A 79 2.66 3.96 16.75
N PHE A 80 2.83 2.69 16.42
CA PHE A 80 4.14 2.15 16.01
C PHE A 80 4.74 2.95 14.86
N CYS A 81 3.94 3.23 13.83
CA CYS A 81 4.39 3.98 12.66
C CYS A 81 4.81 5.41 13.02
N LYS A 82 4.02 6.08 13.87
CA LYS A 82 4.34 7.45 14.31
C LYS A 82 5.60 7.51 15.17
N ILE A 83 5.74 6.58 16.12
CA ILE A 83 6.86 6.57 17.07
C ILE A 83 8.16 6.18 16.38
N ASN A 84 8.13 5.13 15.54
CA ASN A 84 9.34 4.57 14.95
C ASN A 84 9.77 5.25 13.65
N PHE A 85 8.82 5.82 12.87
CA PHE A 85 9.08 6.37 11.54
C PHE A 85 8.58 7.80 11.38
N GLY A 86 7.95 8.37 12.39
CA GLY A 86 7.46 9.75 12.33
C GLY A 86 6.44 9.99 11.22
N THR A 87 5.63 8.98 10.88
CA THR A 87 4.68 9.08 9.78
C THR A 87 3.64 10.18 10.03
N LYS A 88 3.38 11.00 9.01
CA LYS A 88 2.39 12.08 9.03
C LYS A 88 1.19 11.76 8.15
N PHE A 89 1.32 10.82 7.21
CA PHE A 89 0.19 10.33 6.42
C PHE A 89 -0.72 9.42 7.26
N GLN A 90 -1.95 9.24 6.81
CA GLN A 90 -2.94 8.45 7.54
C GLN A 90 -2.66 6.97 7.45
N THR A 91 -2.67 6.29 8.60
CA THR A 91 -2.75 4.84 8.69
C THR A 91 -4.21 4.45 8.88
N PHE A 92 -4.72 3.58 8.02
CA PHE A 92 -6.10 3.10 8.05
C PHE A 92 -6.25 1.88 8.96
N ALA A 93 -7.48 1.45 9.19
CA ALA A 93 -7.75 0.20 9.88
C ALA A 93 -7.15 -0.98 9.10
N LYS A 94 -6.73 -1.99 9.83
CA LYS A 94 -6.19 -3.23 9.27
C LYS A 94 -7.22 -3.89 8.35
N ILE A 95 -6.76 -4.37 7.19
CA ILE A 95 -7.60 -5.00 6.17
C ILE A 95 -7.01 -6.33 5.70
N ASN A 96 -7.81 -7.10 4.98
CA ASN A 96 -7.33 -8.17 4.13
C ASN A 96 -7.21 -7.66 2.69
N VAL A 97 -6.21 -8.12 1.97
CA VAL A 97 -5.97 -7.71 0.56
C VAL A 97 -6.21 -8.84 -0.42
N ASN A 98 -6.22 -10.09 0.04
CA ASN A 98 -6.47 -11.31 -0.75
C ASN A 98 -7.62 -12.12 -0.18
N GLY A 99 -8.24 -12.96 -1.02
CA GLY A 99 -9.29 -13.88 -0.62
C GLY A 99 -10.67 -13.25 -0.59
N LYS A 100 -11.63 -14.00 -0.03
CA LYS A 100 -13.05 -13.61 -0.01
C LYS A 100 -13.32 -12.38 0.86
N GLU A 101 -12.51 -12.18 1.90
CA GLU A 101 -12.65 -11.08 2.85
C GLU A 101 -11.79 -9.88 2.47
N ALA A 102 -11.27 -9.84 1.24
CA ALA A 102 -10.46 -8.71 0.78
C ALA A 102 -11.28 -7.42 0.77
N GLU A 103 -10.63 -6.34 1.21
CA GLU A 103 -11.19 -4.99 1.12
C GLU A 103 -11.57 -4.70 -0.34
N PRO A 104 -12.82 -4.27 -0.62
CA PRO A 104 -13.26 -4.02 -2.00
C PRO A 104 -12.35 -3.09 -2.79
N LEU A 105 -11.79 -2.07 -2.15
CA LEU A 105 -10.80 -1.19 -2.79
C LEU A 105 -9.62 -2.01 -3.34
N PHE A 106 -9.08 -2.94 -2.57
CA PHE A 106 -7.94 -3.75 -3.00
C PHE A 106 -8.32 -4.77 -4.07
N THR A 107 -9.53 -5.30 -4.05
CA THR A 107 -10.03 -6.13 -5.16
C THR A 107 -10.02 -5.32 -6.46
N TYR A 108 -10.53 -4.11 -6.42
CA TYR A 108 -10.52 -3.18 -7.56
C TYR A 108 -9.10 -2.86 -8.04
N LEU A 109 -8.20 -2.54 -7.10
CA LEU A 109 -6.80 -2.22 -7.44
C LEU A 109 -6.12 -3.40 -8.15
N LYS A 110 -6.29 -4.62 -7.65
CA LYS A 110 -5.73 -5.84 -8.26
C LYS A 110 -6.28 -6.12 -9.65
N GLU A 111 -7.55 -5.83 -9.87
CA GLU A 111 -8.18 -6.01 -11.19
C GLU A 111 -7.66 -5.01 -12.22
N ASN A 112 -7.34 -3.79 -11.80
CA ASN A 112 -6.87 -2.73 -12.69
C ASN A 112 -5.34 -2.72 -12.84
N ALA A 113 -4.61 -3.37 -11.95
CA ALA A 113 -3.16 -3.57 -12.04
C ALA A 113 -2.83 -4.99 -11.52
N PRO A 114 -3.01 -6.02 -12.36
CA PRO A 114 -2.88 -7.42 -11.91
C PRO A 114 -1.43 -7.88 -11.74
N ASP A 115 -0.47 -7.19 -12.34
CA ASP A 115 0.93 -7.61 -12.37
C ASP A 115 1.84 -6.61 -11.65
N ASP A 116 2.79 -7.15 -10.87
CA ASP A 116 3.82 -6.35 -10.24
C ASP A 116 4.87 -5.88 -11.25
N LEU A 117 5.24 -4.61 -11.20
CA LEU A 117 6.49 -4.13 -11.77
C LEU A 117 7.60 -4.53 -10.79
N GLU A 118 8.41 -5.47 -11.22
CA GLU A 118 9.42 -6.11 -10.37
C GLU A 118 10.79 -5.45 -10.55
N ASN A 119 11.66 -5.63 -9.55
CA ASN A 119 13.08 -5.32 -9.62
C ASN A 119 13.90 -6.60 -9.37
N PRO A 120 15.23 -6.58 -9.59
CA PRO A 120 16.06 -7.78 -9.41
C PRO A 120 15.96 -8.40 -8.00
N GLU A 121 15.85 -7.60 -6.96
CA GLU A 121 15.74 -8.08 -5.57
C GLU A 121 14.48 -8.92 -5.35
N PHE A 122 13.42 -8.68 -6.12
CA PHE A 122 12.18 -9.44 -5.99
C PHE A 122 12.34 -10.89 -6.46
N SER A 123 13.23 -11.14 -7.40
CA SER A 123 13.56 -12.50 -7.85
C SER A 123 14.12 -13.35 -6.70
N ASP A 124 15.02 -12.78 -5.90
CA ASP A 124 15.58 -13.47 -4.73
C ASP A 124 14.53 -13.67 -3.65
N PHE A 125 13.70 -12.68 -3.41
CA PHE A 125 12.58 -12.78 -2.48
C PHE A 125 11.63 -13.93 -2.87
N LYS A 126 11.27 -14.03 -4.15
CA LYS A 126 10.37 -15.09 -4.64
C LYS A 126 10.96 -16.47 -4.41
N LYS A 127 12.26 -16.63 -4.54
CA LYS A 127 12.95 -17.91 -4.26
C LYS A 127 12.84 -18.29 -2.78
N LYS A 128 13.07 -17.33 -1.88
CA LYS A 128 12.97 -17.53 -0.42
C LYS A 128 11.55 -17.87 0.02
N MET A 129 10.55 -17.25 -0.60
CA MET A 129 9.15 -17.36 -0.21
C MET A 129 8.34 -18.32 -1.08
N LYS A 130 9.02 -19.20 -1.81
CA LYS A 130 8.39 -20.08 -2.80
C LYS A 130 7.18 -20.85 -2.26
N SER A 131 7.32 -21.48 -1.10
CA SER A 131 6.24 -22.28 -0.50
C SER A 131 5.00 -21.44 -0.19
N PHE A 132 5.19 -20.24 0.36
CA PHE A 132 4.10 -19.31 0.63
C PHE A 132 3.44 -18.84 -0.67
N LEU A 133 4.25 -18.44 -1.66
CA LEU A 133 3.75 -17.91 -2.93
C LEU A 133 2.96 -18.93 -3.73
N GLN A 134 3.21 -20.22 -3.55
CA GLN A 134 2.42 -21.29 -4.17
C GLN A 134 0.99 -21.37 -3.63
N THR A 135 0.69 -20.76 -2.48
CA THR A 135 -0.66 -20.67 -1.94
C THR A 135 -1.49 -19.56 -2.58
N LEU A 136 -0.86 -18.67 -3.33
CA LEU A 136 -1.47 -17.53 -3.99
C LEU A 136 -1.81 -17.87 -5.44
N SER A 137 -2.71 -17.11 -6.03
CA SER A 137 -3.12 -17.27 -7.42
C SER A 137 -3.21 -15.94 -8.16
N GLY A 138 -2.85 -15.97 -9.44
CA GLY A 138 -3.09 -14.87 -10.39
C GLY A 138 -2.61 -13.50 -9.88
N LYS A 139 -3.57 -12.61 -9.72
CA LYS A 139 -3.37 -11.21 -9.35
C LYS A 139 -3.24 -10.95 -7.85
N ASP A 140 -3.22 -12.00 -7.01
CA ASP A 140 -3.05 -11.83 -5.57
C ASP A 140 -1.82 -11.00 -5.23
N ILE A 141 -1.94 -10.19 -4.17
CA ILE A 141 -0.81 -9.46 -3.61
C ILE A 141 0.13 -10.47 -2.96
N LYS A 142 1.41 -10.40 -3.31
CA LYS A 142 2.39 -11.44 -2.96
C LYS A 142 2.99 -11.24 -1.57
N TRP A 143 3.09 -10.00 -1.11
CA TRP A 143 3.66 -9.70 0.21
C TRP A 143 3.34 -8.27 0.65
N ASN A 144 3.74 -7.93 1.88
CA ASN A 144 3.65 -6.56 2.42
C ASN A 144 4.46 -5.58 1.56
N PHE A 145 4.07 -4.32 1.57
CA PHE A 145 4.71 -3.22 0.85
C PHE A 145 4.60 -3.33 -0.68
N THR A 146 3.54 -3.96 -1.17
CA THR A 146 3.09 -3.78 -2.55
C THR A 146 2.49 -2.38 -2.69
N LYS A 147 2.85 -1.66 -3.73
CA LYS A 147 2.43 -0.27 -3.93
C LYS A 147 1.59 -0.15 -5.19
N PHE A 148 0.44 0.51 -5.08
CA PHE A 148 -0.38 0.90 -6.22
C PHE A 148 -0.29 2.41 -6.41
N LEU A 149 0.00 2.85 -7.63
CA LEU A 149 0.06 4.26 -7.98
C LEU A 149 -1.20 4.66 -8.74
N VAL A 150 -1.83 5.74 -8.32
CA VAL A 150 -3.10 6.24 -8.87
C VAL A 150 -2.93 7.68 -9.31
N ASP A 151 -3.37 8.01 -10.52
CA ASP A 151 -3.29 9.37 -11.06
C ASP A 151 -4.37 10.30 -10.50
N ARG A 152 -4.33 11.58 -10.90
CA ARG A 152 -5.27 12.60 -10.42
C ARG A 152 -6.73 12.36 -10.84
N ASP A 153 -6.93 11.52 -11.86
CA ASP A 153 -8.27 11.15 -12.35
C ASP A 153 -8.79 9.85 -11.69
N GLY A 154 -8.03 9.27 -10.77
CA GLY A 154 -8.41 8.05 -10.08
C GLY A 154 -8.10 6.77 -10.86
N ARG A 155 -7.26 6.83 -11.89
CA ARG A 155 -6.84 5.65 -12.65
C ARG A 155 -5.66 4.98 -11.98
N VAL A 156 -5.71 3.67 -11.87
CA VAL A 156 -4.59 2.86 -11.36
C VAL A 156 -3.57 2.74 -12.49
N VAL A 157 -2.43 3.39 -12.35
CA VAL A 157 -1.41 3.48 -13.42
C VAL A 157 -0.24 2.52 -13.23
N GLY A 158 -0.12 1.89 -12.07
CA GLY A 158 0.93 0.91 -11.83
C GLY A 158 0.82 0.19 -10.50
N ARG A 159 1.42 -0.99 -10.46
CA ARG A 159 1.57 -1.80 -9.25
C ARG A 159 3.04 -2.21 -9.15
N PHE A 160 3.67 -1.92 -8.02
CA PHE A 160 5.10 -2.16 -7.81
C PHE A 160 5.32 -3.23 -6.74
N ALA A 161 6.25 -4.13 -7.04
CA ALA A 161 6.59 -5.25 -6.16
C ALA A 161 7.07 -4.77 -4.77
N PRO A 162 6.91 -5.62 -3.73
CA PRO A 162 7.35 -5.29 -2.37
C PRO A 162 8.76 -4.77 -2.25
N SER A 163 9.70 -5.35 -2.99
CA SER A 163 11.12 -4.98 -2.94
C SER A 163 11.45 -3.65 -3.62
N VAL A 164 10.54 -3.09 -4.42
CA VAL A 164 10.74 -1.79 -5.06
C VAL A 164 10.65 -0.70 -3.98
N LYS A 165 11.75 0.00 -3.75
CA LYS A 165 11.83 1.02 -2.71
C LYS A 165 11.01 2.25 -3.07
N PRO A 166 10.42 2.95 -2.08
CA PRO A 166 9.67 4.18 -2.34
C PRO A 166 10.44 5.22 -3.16
N GLY A 167 11.73 5.41 -2.90
CA GLY A 167 12.57 6.33 -3.66
C GLY A 167 12.65 6.03 -5.16
N ASP A 168 12.54 4.75 -5.54
CA ASP A 168 12.54 4.33 -6.94
C ASP A 168 11.24 4.68 -7.66
N LEU A 169 10.20 5.07 -6.92
CA LEU A 169 8.92 5.49 -7.48
C LEU A 169 8.85 7.00 -7.77
N GLU A 170 9.83 7.76 -7.32
CA GLU A 170 9.79 9.23 -7.39
C GLU A 170 9.57 9.75 -8.81
N GLU A 171 10.25 9.19 -9.80
CA GLU A 171 10.07 9.58 -11.21
C GLU A 171 8.66 9.32 -11.71
N HIS A 172 8.07 8.19 -11.33
CA HIS A 172 6.69 7.84 -11.70
C HIS A 172 5.69 8.82 -11.08
N ILE A 173 5.91 9.20 -9.83
CA ILE A 173 5.07 10.16 -9.10
C ILE A 173 5.17 11.54 -9.76
N LEU A 174 6.38 12.01 -10.05
CA LEU A 174 6.62 13.32 -10.65
C LEU A 174 5.91 13.47 -12.00
N LYS A 175 5.83 12.42 -12.80
CA LYS A 175 5.14 12.46 -14.09
C LYS A 175 3.63 12.69 -13.95
N LEU A 176 3.04 12.37 -12.80
CA LEU A 176 1.61 12.51 -12.53
C LEU A 176 1.26 13.82 -11.83
N LEU A 177 2.24 14.44 -11.16
CA LEU A 177 2.06 15.71 -10.49
C LEU A 177 2.13 16.87 -11.49
#